data_51b9cce84ee9247d1b862033bcd053af
#
_entry.id   51b9cce84ee9247d1b862033bcd053af
#
_cell.length_a   1.000
_cell.length_b   1.000
_cell.length_c   1.000
_cell.angle_alpha   90.00
_cell.angle_beta   90.00
_cell.angle_gamma   90.00
#
_symmetry.space_group_name_H-M   'P 1'
#
loop_
_entity.id
_entity.type
_entity.pdbx_description
1 polymer ?
#
loop_
_entity_poly.entity_id
_entity_poly.type
_entity_poly.pdbx_seq_one_letter_code
_entity_poly.pdbx_strand_id
1 'polypeptide(L)'
;LKIAFDKVYFEMGKNSEGKYELILTPEGDRARLMLLHYWLQYAPQELWQKWNFYSSKPGKANSGWGMRMFGVDLVSEDVTLYAEPDNDKNKINLEVYSPKLMELDENQRYSMFFIFLDQFIGELYTMEYIGYIDFVENPSDKKGVRIEELQPMIDNNINSNGWPKFENPTEIYSGYRMEPTEKEGWTLREDIFSGYTSCTPLLNDFYNGESQRFDEAAENGVRFGFLFFENMNVPRENIVNFRGDIEDKIVAQTVPYGIANSLGGATGFHFSYIDFIIYDYDAFISIAKEILAGYDFDEVGYSDFK
;
A
#
# COMPACT_ATOMS: atom_id res chain seq x y z
N LEU A 1 -12.60 -11.19 14.18
CA LEU A 1 -11.47 -10.29 13.89
C LEU A 1 -10.29 -10.55 14.83
N LYS A 2 -10.48 -10.54 16.15
CA LYS A 2 -9.39 -10.82 17.12
C LYS A 2 -8.69 -12.18 16.96
N ILE A 3 -9.28 -13.12 16.26
CA ILE A 3 -8.66 -14.43 15.96
C ILE A 3 -7.70 -14.32 14.78
N ALA A 4 -8.02 -13.42 13.84
CA ALA A 4 -7.22 -13.22 12.62
C ALA A 4 -6.19 -12.08 12.75
N PHE A 5 -6.41 -11.13 13.67
CA PHE A 5 -5.56 -9.95 13.84
C PHE A 5 -5.52 -9.54 15.30
N ASP A 6 -4.35 -9.40 15.88
CA ASP A 6 -4.16 -8.92 17.26
C ASP A 6 -4.61 -7.45 17.42
N LYS A 7 -4.32 -6.63 16.42
CA LYS A 7 -4.67 -5.21 16.38
C LYS A 7 -5.27 -4.88 15.03
N VAL A 8 -6.58 -4.94 14.93
CA VAL A 8 -7.31 -4.43 13.78
C VAL A 8 -8.34 -3.41 14.26
N TYR A 9 -8.31 -2.26 13.65
CA TYR A 9 -9.34 -1.26 13.84
C TYR A 9 -10.45 -1.50 12.82
N PHE A 10 -11.69 -1.36 13.24
CA PHE A 10 -12.83 -1.58 12.38
C PHE A 10 -14.02 -0.72 12.78
N GLU A 11 -14.82 -0.40 11.80
CA GLU A 11 -16.12 0.23 11.99
C GLU A 11 -17.21 -0.72 11.50
N MET A 12 -18.36 -0.71 12.16
CA MET A 12 -19.54 -1.43 11.72
C MET A 12 -20.73 -0.48 11.68
N GLY A 13 -21.48 -0.55 10.60
CA GLY A 13 -22.61 0.33 10.39
C GLY A 13 -23.67 -0.27 9.47
N LYS A 14 -24.57 0.60 9.07
CA LYS A 14 -25.58 0.31 8.07
C LYS A 14 -25.64 1.49 7.11
N ASN A 15 -25.55 1.23 5.82
CA ASN A 15 -25.60 2.28 4.82
C ASN A 15 -27.05 2.74 4.55
N SER A 16 -27.20 3.76 3.72
CA SER A 16 -28.49 4.32 3.34
C SER A 16 -29.40 3.35 2.59
N GLU A 17 -28.84 2.33 1.95
CA GLU A 17 -29.57 1.27 1.23
C GLU A 17 -30.01 0.14 2.16
N GLY A 18 -29.64 0.19 3.43
CA GLY A 18 -30.01 -0.79 4.45
C GLY A 18 -29.10 -2.02 4.52
N LYS A 19 -27.98 -2.05 3.77
CA LYS A 19 -26.94 -3.07 3.92
C LYS A 19 -26.06 -2.77 5.12
N TYR A 20 -25.63 -3.80 5.80
CA TYR A 20 -24.60 -3.70 6.83
C TYR A 20 -23.25 -3.43 6.19
N GLU A 21 -22.36 -2.79 6.92
CA GLU A 21 -21.00 -2.52 6.50
C GLU A 21 -20.02 -2.95 7.56
N LEU A 22 -18.97 -3.65 7.13
CA LEU A 22 -17.75 -3.90 7.90
C LEU A 22 -16.61 -3.18 7.18
N ILE A 23 -16.07 -2.18 7.84
CA ILE A 23 -14.95 -1.39 7.34
C ILE A 23 -13.76 -1.74 8.22
N LEU A 24 -12.74 -2.36 7.64
CA LEU A 24 -11.45 -2.54 8.29
C LEU A 24 -10.58 -1.33 7.93
N THR A 25 -9.75 -0.85 8.84
CA THR A 25 -8.85 0.25 8.56
C THR A 25 -7.40 -0.16 8.80
N PRO A 26 -6.54 -0.03 7.78
CA PRO A 26 -5.10 -0.26 7.91
C PRO A 26 -4.37 0.87 8.63
N GLU A 27 -5.03 2.02 8.91
CA GLU A 27 -4.42 3.20 9.53
C GLU A 27 -3.17 3.70 8.81
N GLY A 28 -3.25 3.77 7.47
CA GLY A 28 -2.14 4.20 6.62
C GLY A 28 -1.02 3.15 6.46
N ASP A 29 -1.11 1.99 7.10
CA ASP A 29 -0.14 0.91 6.95
C ASP A 29 -0.44 0.05 5.73
N ARG A 30 0.42 0.16 4.72
CA ARG A 30 0.24 -0.53 3.45
C ARG A 30 0.36 -2.05 3.54
N ALA A 31 1.23 -2.58 4.40
CA ALA A 31 1.33 -4.02 4.60
C ALA A 31 0.05 -4.56 5.27
N ARG A 32 -0.49 -3.84 6.24
CA ARG A 32 -1.76 -4.16 6.86
C ARG A 32 -2.91 -4.08 5.86
N LEU A 33 -2.93 -3.09 4.97
CA LEU A 33 -3.92 -2.99 3.89
C LEU A 33 -3.96 -4.25 3.02
N MET A 34 -2.79 -4.79 2.64
CA MET A 34 -2.69 -6.03 1.87
C MET A 34 -3.25 -7.23 2.62
N LEU A 35 -2.93 -7.37 3.90
CA LEU A 35 -3.47 -8.44 4.75
C LEU A 35 -4.98 -8.34 4.90
N LEU A 36 -5.51 -7.14 5.14
CA LEU A 36 -6.94 -6.90 5.27
C LEU A 36 -7.68 -7.15 3.96
N HIS A 37 -7.11 -6.71 2.84
CA HIS A 37 -7.67 -6.95 1.51
C HIS A 37 -7.75 -8.45 1.21
N TYR A 38 -6.68 -9.19 1.44
CA TYR A 38 -6.64 -10.63 1.30
C TYR A 38 -7.71 -11.31 2.18
N TRP A 39 -7.76 -10.98 3.47
CA TRP A 39 -8.71 -11.60 4.40
C TRP A 39 -10.17 -11.39 3.98
N LEU A 40 -10.52 -10.20 3.49
CA LEU A 40 -11.88 -9.91 3.05
C LEU A 40 -12.31 -10.71 1.81
N GLN A 41 -11.39 -11.09 0.93
CA GLN A 41 -11.69 -11.92 -0.24
C GLN A 41 -12.26 -13.28 0.14
N TYR A 42 -11.97 -13.77 1.36
CA TYR A 42 -12.49 -15.03 1.90
C TYR A 42 -13.78 -14.87 2.72
N ALA A 43 -14.39 -13.69 2.74
CA ALA A 43 -15.68 -13.52 3.35
C ALA A 43 -16.72 -14.43 2.65
N PRO A 44 -17.53 -15.23 3.40
CA PRO A 44 -18.52 -16.11 2.80
C PRO A 44 -19.45 -15.38 1.84
N GLN A 45 -19.66 -15.94 0.65
CA GLN A 45 -20.44 -15.29 -0.41
C GLN A 45 -21.87 -14.95 0.02
N GLU A 46 -22.47 -15.76 0.90
CA GLU A 46 -23.82 -15.55 1.43
C GLU A 46 -23.90 -14.23 2.21
N LEU A 47 -22.82 -13.79 2.82
CA LEU A 47 -22.78 -12.53 3.56
C LEU A 47 -22.82 -11.31 2.63
N TRP A 48 -22.24 -11.38 1.43
CA TRP A 48 -22.19 -10.26 0.47
C TRP A 48 -23.57 -9.77 0.02
N GLN A 49 -24.61 -10.58 0.18
CA GLN A 49 -25.99 -10.16 -0.11
C GLN A 49 -26.48 -9.08 0.87
N LYS A 50 -26.01 -9.12 2.13
CA LYS A 50 -26.47 -8.25 3.22
C LYS A 50 -25.40 -7.32 3.74
N TRP A 51 -24.13 -7.58 3.41
CA TRP A 51 -22.97 -6.85 3.89
C TRP A 51 -22.16 -6.28 2.74
N ASN A 52 -21.61 -5.11 2.96
CA ASN A 52 -20.47 -4.58 2.22
C ASN A 52 -19.23 -4.73 3.09
N PHE A 53 -18.12 -5.14 2.49
CA PHE A 53 -16.85 -5.33 3.16
C PHE A 53 -15.81 -4.40 2.54
N TYR A 54 -15.05 -3.69 3.37
CA TYR A 54 -14.02 -2.75 2.95
C TYR A 54 -12.73 -3.04 3.69
N SER A 55 -11.62 -3.12 2.97
CA SER A 55 -10.26 -3.29 3.52
C SER A 55 -9.58 -1.98 3.89
N SER A 56 -10.22 -0.87 3.56
CA SER A 56 -9.86 0.49 3.93
C SER A 56 -11.12 1.34 4.05
N LYS A 57 -11.04 2.43 4.77
CA LYS A 57 -12.18 3.34 4.94
C LYS A 57 -12.56 3.98 3.61
N PRO A 58 -13.80 3.83 3.12
CA PRO A 58 -14.29 4.55 1.95
C PRO A 58 -14.61 6.00 2.32
N GLY A 59 -14.37 6.93 1.41
CA GLY A 59 -14.80 8.33 1.55
C GLY A 59 -16.32 8.44 1.44
N LYS A 60 -16.97 8.93 2.50
CA LYS A 60 -18.44 9.02 2.58
C LYS A 60 -18.95 10.34 3.14
N ALA A 61 -18.07 11.17 3.69
CA ALA A 61 -18.46 12.43 4.31
C ALA A 61 -18.96 13.43 3.24
N ASN A 62 -19.94 14.22 3.64
CA ASN A 62 -20.51 15.28 2.82
C ASN A 62 -20.31 16.62 3.52
N SER A 63 -20.65 17.71 2.84
CA SER A 63 -20.63 19.06 3.39
C SER A 63 -21.32 19.12 4.76
N GLY A 64 -20.71 19.81 5.69
CA GLY A 64 -21.17 19.91 7.09
C GLY A 64 -20.78 18.72 7.98
N TRP A 65 -20.12 17.70 7.44
CA TRP A 65 -19.58 16.64 8.28
C TRP A 65 -18.47 17.17 9.19
N GLY A 66 -18.46 16.68 10.41
CA GLY A 66 -17.47 17.10 11.39
C GLY A 66 -17.11 16.02 12.40
N MET A 67 -16.02 16.26 13.11
CA MET A 67 -15.53 15.41 14.18
C MET A 67 -15.01 16.23 15.35
N ARG A 68 -14.95 15.59 16.52
CA ARG A 68 -14.31 16.15 17.70
C ARG A 68 -13.15 15.29 18.14
N MET A 69 -11.96 15.91 18.22
CA MET A 69 -10.74 15.23 18.65
C MET A 69 -9.79 16.23 19.31
N PHE A 70 -9.05 15.82 20.33
CA PHE A 70 -8.10 16.67 21.08
C PHE A 70 -8.71 17.97 21.63
N GLY A 71 -10.03 17.96 21.91
CA GLY A 71 -10.75 19.15 22.40
C GLY A 71 -11.22 20.13 21.32
N VAL A 72 -10.90 19.90 20.06
CA VAL A 72 -11.28 20.72 18.90
C VAL A 72 -12.46 20.09 18.17
N ASP A 73 -13.47 20.90 17.85
CA ASP A 73 -14.60 20.56 16.98
C ASP A 73 -14.31 21.08 15.56
N LEU A 74 -14.04 20.17 14.63
CA LEU A 74 -13.71 20.47 13.23
C LEU A 74 -14.88 20.07 12.32
N VAL A 75 -15.30 20.98 11.44
CA VAL A 75 -16.29 20.71 10.38
C VAL A 75 -15.68 21.05 9.01
N SER A 76 -16.28 20.55 7.93
CA SER A 76 -15.75 20.74 6.57
C SER A 76 -15.53 22.22 6.21
N GLU A 77 -16.39 23.11 6.69
CA GLU A 77 -16.33 24.53 6.45
C GLU A 77 -15.13 25.25 7.15
N ASP A 78 -14.54 24.60 8.15
CA ASP A 78 -13.36 25.12 8.85
C ASP A 78 -12.05 24.88 8.10
N VAL A 79 -12.09 24.14 6.98
CA VAL A 79 -10.92 23.72 6.24
C VAL A 79 -10.96 24.29 4.81
N THR A 80 -9.92 25.01 4.45
CA THR A 80 -9.67 25.45 3.08
C THR A 80 -8.40 24.78 2.58
N LEU A 81 -8.48 24.13 1.42
CA LEU A 81 -7.34 23.47 0.78
C LEU A 81 -6.83 24.30 -0.40
N TYR A 82 -5.53 24.43 -0.53
CA TYR A 82 -4.88 24.91 -1.74
C TYR A 82 -4.21 23.69 -2.37
N ALA A 83 -4.90 23.08 -3.33
CA ALA A 83 -4.55 21.81 -3.93
C ALA A 83 -3.78 22.03 -5.23
N GLU A 84 -2.59 21.44 -5.35
CA GLU A 84 -1.72 21.57 -6.50
C GLU A 84 -1.36 20.17 -7.04
N PRO A 85 -1.84 19.80 -8.26
CA PRO A 85 -1.50 18.54 -8.88
C PRO A 85 -0.02 18.46 -9.28
N ASP A 86 0.64 17.38 -8.87
CA ASP A 86 1.98 16.95 -9.30
C ASP A 86 1.81 15.78 -10.28
N ASN A 87 1.81 16.08 -11.57
CA ASN A 87 1.59 15.09 -12.61
C ASN A 87 2.77 14.12 -12.79
N ASP A 88 3.97 14.49 -12.34
CA ASP A 88 5.14 13.60 -12.42
C ASP A 88 5.03 12.46 -11.37
N LYS A 89 4.38 12.74 -10.26
CA LYS A 89 4.16 11.78 -9.18
C LYS A 89 2.75 11.22 -9.10
N ASN A 90 1.82 11.73 -9.90
CA ASN A 90 0.39 11.42 -9.83
C ASN A 90 -0.20 11.70 -8.44
N LYS A 91 0.17 12.83 -7.83
CA LYS A 91 -0.23 13.24 -6.48
C LYS A 91 -0.82 14.64 -6.48
N ILE A 92 -1.64 14.93 -5.49
CA ILE A 92 -2.07 16.29 -5.17
C ILE A 92 -1.37 16.71 -3.89
N ASN A 93 -0.60 17.78 -3.97
CA ASN A 93 0.03 18.43 -2.82
C ASN A 93 -0.96 19.42 -2.21
N LEU A 94 -1.02 19.46 -0.89
CA LEU A 94 -2.00 20.26 -0.14
C LEU A 94 -1.31 21.27 0.78
N GLU A 95 -1.67 22.54 0.64
CA GLU A 95 -1.52 23.51 1.72
C GLU A 95 -2.89 23.63 2.42
N VAL A 96 -2.92 23.49 3.73
CA VAL A 96 -4.15 23.41 4.52
C VAL A 96 -4.26 24.65 5.41
N TYR A 97 -5.30 25.45 5.20
CA TYR A 97 -5.64 26.54 6.08
C TYR A 97 -6.84 26.16 6.97
N SER A 98 -6.62 26.15 8.27
CA SER A 98 -7.65 25.96 9.27
C SER A 98 -7.21 26.52 10.63
N PRO A 99 -7.74 27.67 11.09
CA PRO A 99 -7.41 28.22 12.38
C PRO A 99 -7.62 27.23 13.54
N LYS A 100 -8.64 26.37 13.47
CA LYS A 100 -8.92 25.36 14.47
C LYS A 100 -7.84 24.28 14.56
N LEU A 101 -7.33 23.81 13.42
CA LEU A 101 -6.23 22.85 13.41
C LEU A 101 -4.93 23.46 13.93
N MET A 102 -4.73 24.78 13.76
CA MET A 102 -3.56 25.47 14.28
C MET A 102 -3.54 25.60 15.80
N GLU A 103 -4.66 25.36 16.49
CA GLU A 103 -4.73 25.28 17.96
C GLU A 103 -4.05 24.03 18.53
N LEU A 104 -3.83 23.00 17.69
CA LEU A 104 -3.24 21.72 18.05
C LEU A 104 -1.72 21.74 17.87
N ASP A 105 -1.01 20.89 18.64
CA ASP A 105 0.39 20.60 18.32
C ASP A 105 0.50 19.88 16.96
N GLU A 106 1.71 19.82 16.45
CA GLU A 106 1.96 19.30 15.10
C GLU A 106 1.45 17.86 14.92
N ASN A 107 1.75 16.96 15.86
CA ASN A 107 1.36 15.55 15.76
C ASN A 107 -0.17 15.38 15.84
N GLN A 108 -0.81 16.09 16.75
CA GLN A 108 -2.27 16.08 16.90
C GLN A 108 -2.96 16.65 15.65
N ARG A 109 -2.41 17.71 15.07
CA ARG A 109 -2.89 18.36 13.86
C ARG A 109 -2.88 17.42 12.67
N TYR A 110 -1.74 16.78 12.40
CA TYR A 110 -1.63 15.79 11.32
C TYR A 110 -2.56 14.60 11.57
N SER A 111 -2.57 14.04 12.78
CA SER A 111 -3.44 12.91 13.12
C SER A 111 -4.92 13.23 12.88
N MET A 112 -5.38 14.38 13.37
CA MET A 112 -6.78 14.80 13.19
C MET A 112 -7.11 15.05 11.72
N PHE A 113 -6.21 15.70 10.98
CA PHE A 113 -6.44 16.03 9.58
C PHE A 113 -6.44 14.79 8.69
N PHE A 114 -5.56 13.81 8.89
CA PHE A 114 -5.59 12.56 8.14
C PHE A 114 -6.89 11.79 8.35
N ILE A 115 -7.35 11.65 9.60
CA ILE A 115 -8.63 11.01 9.89
C ILE A 115 -9.78 11.78 9.22
N PHE A 116 -9.73 13.13 9.26
CA PHE A 116 -10.71 13.99 8.61
C PHE A 116 -10.71 13.80 7.09
N LEU A 117 -9.55 13.80 6.47
CA LEU A 117 -9.36 13.61 5.04
C LEU A 117 -9.90 12.24 4.57
N ASP A 118 -9.60 11.17 5.31
CA ASP A 118 -10.08 9.81 5.02
C ASP A 118 -11.60 9.69 5.02
N GLN A 119 -12.31 10.51 5.80
CA GLN A 119 -13.78 10.53 5.77
C GLN A 119 -14.32 11.08 4.44
N PHE A 120 -13.61 12.01 3.82
CA PHE A 120 -14.07 12.66 2.58
C PHE A 120 -13.64 11.91 1.33
N ILE A 121 -12.36 11.53 1.22
CA ILE A 121 -11.83 10.92 0.00
C ILE A 121 -11.55 9.42 0.15
N GLY A 122 -11.58 8.89 1.36
CA GLY A 122 -11.26 7.50 1.66
C GLY A 122 -9.76 7.27 1.85
N GLU A 123 -9.46 6.28 2.69
CA GLU A 123 -8.10 5.98 3.13
C GLU A 123 -7.18 5.56 1.97
N LEU A 124 -7.70 4.76 1.02
CA LEU A 124 -6.93 4.38 -0.16
C LEU A 124 -6.58 5.60 -1.03
N TYR A 125 -7.52 6.51 -1.25
CA TYR A 125 -7.26 7.74 -2.01
C TYR A 125 -6.25 8.65 -1.29
N THR A 126 -6.36 8.76 0.04
CA THR A 126 -5.37 9.51 0.84
C THR A 126 -3.97 8.93 0.64
N MET A 127 -3.81 7.63 0.76
CA MET A 127 -2.52 6.95 0.60
C MET A 127 -1.94 7.08 -0.82
N GLU A 128 -2.80 7.02 -1.84
CA GLU A 128 -2.34 6.92 -3.23
C GLU A 128 -2.24 8.24 -3.96
N TYR A 129 -3.12 9.20 -3.69
CA TYR A 129 -3.18 10.44 -4.48
C TYR A 129 -2.82 11.69 -3.71
N ILE A 130 -2.63 11.63 -2.40
CA ILE A 130 -2.15 12.77 -1.64
C ILE A 130 -0.62 12.73 -1.54
N GLY A 131 0.00 13.86 -1.88
CA GLY A 131 1.42 14.10 -1.78
C GLY A 131 1.81 14.64 -0.40
N TYR A 132 2.54 15.75 -0.37
CA TYR A 132 2.82 16.41 0.90
C TYR A 132 1.62 17.23 1.38
N ILE A 133 1.54 17.41 2.68
CA ILE A 133 0.56 18.24 3.37
C ILE A 133 1.33 19.25 4.22
N ASP A 134 1.08 20.53 3.98
CA ASP A 134 1.61 21.63 4.77
C ASP A 134 0.47 22.46 5.39
N PHE A 135 0.61 22.84 6.65
CA PHE A 135 -0.35 23.72 7.31
C PHE A 135 0.12 25.17 7.27
N VAL A 136 -0.76 26.05 6.80
CA VAL A 136 -0.46 27.49 6.66
C VAL A 136 -1.24 28.31 7.69
N GLU A 137 -0.57 29.30 8.31
CA GLU A 137 -1.15 30.17 9.31
C GLU A 137 -2.12 31.22 8.73
N ASN A 138 -1.91 31.61 7.49
CA ASN A 138 -2.68 32.63 6.79
C ASN A 138 -3.28 32.10 5.50
N PRO A 139 -4.43 32.60 5.07
CA PRO A 139 -4.98 32.27 3.76
C PRO A 139 -4.00 32.62 2.64
N SER A 140 -3.88 31.73 1.66
CA SER A 140 -3.10 31.94 0.45
C SER A 140 -3.89 32.80 -0.56
N ASP A 141 -3.17 33.50 -1.44
CA ASP A 141 -3.78 34.15 -2.61
C ASP A 141 -4.20 33.19 -3.71
N LYS A 142 -3.86 31.89 -3.57
CA LYS A 142 -4.30 30.82 -4.46
C LYS A 142 -5.81 30.60 -4.33
N LYS A 143 -6.42 30.06 -5.37
CA LYS A 143 -7.84 29.64 -5.30
C LYS A 143 -7.99 28.49 -4.30
N GLY A 144 -8.68 28.73 -3.20
CA GLY A 144 -9.04 27.70 -2.24
C GLY A 144 -10.12 26.77 -2.81
N VAL A 145 -10.03 25.48 -2.44
CA VAL A 145 -11.03 24.46 -2.71
C VAL A 145 -11.53 23.90 -1.38
N ARG A 146 -12.76 23.41 -1.38
CA ARG A 146 -13.34 22.75 -0.21
C ARG A 146 -12.91 21.29 -0.20
N ILE A 147 -12.90 20.67 0.97
CA ILE A 147 -12.47 19.28 1.08
C ILE A 147 -13.36 18.32 0.28
N GLU A 148 -14.64 18.61 0.12
CA GLU A 148 -15.58 17.84 -0.70
C GLU A 148 -15.27 17.89 -2.20
N GLU A 149 -14.50 18.88 -2.65
CA GLU A 149 -14.09 19.02 -4.04
C GLU A 149 -12.83 18.20 -4.36
N LEU A 150 -12.14 17.68 -3.33
CA LEU A 150 -10.84 17.02 -3.51
C LEU A 150 -10.98 15.67 -4.24
N GLN A 151 -11.94 14.82 -3.88
CA GLN A 151 -12.16 13.56 -4.58
C GLN A 151 -12.53 13.78 -6.06
N PRO A 152 -13.50 14.66 -6.41
CA PRO A 152 -13.75 15.02 -7.80
C PRO A 152 -12.53 15.56 -8.55
N MET A 153 -11.63 16.29 -7.86
CA MET A 153 -10.39 16.78 -8.46
C MET A 153 -9.43 15.62 -8.78
N ILE A 154 -9.27 14.65 -7.86
CA ILE A 154 -8.48 13.44 -8.09
C ILE A 154 -9.05 12.66 -9.27
N ASP A 155 -10.35 12.39 -9.28
CA ASP A 155 -11.04 11.66 -10.35
C ASP A 155 -10.87 12.35 -11.72
N ASN A 156 -10.88 13.68 -11.74
CA ASN A 156 -10.61 14.43 -12.96
C ASN A 156 -9.17 14.27 -13.45
N ASN A 157 -8.18 14.25 -12.54
CA ASN A 157 -6.78 14.00 -12.92
C ASN A 157 -6.58 12.56 -13.43
N ILE A 158 -7.22 11.57 -12.81
CA ILE A 158 -7.23 10.19 -13.30
C ILE A 158 -7.77 10.14 -14.74
N ASN A 159 -8.91 10.75 -15.01
CA ASN A 159 -9.59 10.69 -16.30
C ASN A 159 -8.94 11.55 -17.39
N SER A 160 -8.39 12.71 -17.04
CA SER A 160 -7.93 13.72 -18.00
C SER A 160 -6.42 13.77 -18.17
N ASN A 161 -5.65 13.45 -17.12
CA ASN A 161 -4.19 13.53 -17.11
C ASN A 161 -3.54 12.13 -17.15
N GLY A 162 -4.34 11.06 -17.24
CA GLY A 162 -3.84 9.70 -17.36
C GLY A 162 -3.23 9.16 -16.07
N TRP A 163 -3.62 9.69 -14.91
CA TRP A 163 -3.21 9.11 -13.64
C TRP A 163 -3.74 7.68 -13.53
N PRO A 164 -2.98 6.74 -12.95
CA PRO A 164 -3.46 5.38 -12.77
C PRO A 164 -4.67 5.36 -11.82
N LYS A 165 -5.69 4.58 -12.17
CA LYS A 165 -6.80 4.28 -11.30
C LYS A 165 -6.55 2.95 -10.61
N PHE A 166 -6.57 2.95 -9.30
CA PHE A 166 -6.33 1.76 -8.51
C PHE A 166 -7.65 1.20 -7.98
N GLU A 167 -7.97 -0.02 -8.39
CA GLU A 167 -9.11 -0.79 -7.87
C GLU A 167 -8.66 -1.82 -6.82
N ASN A 168 -7.42 -2.28 -6.96
CA ASN A 168 -6.80 -3.24 -6.06
C ASN A 168 -5.55 -2.63 -5.42
N PRO A 169 -5.47 -2.54 -4.08
CA PRO A 169 -4.32 -1.97 -3.39
C PRO A 169 -3.02 -2.75 -3.61
N THR A 170 -3.10 -4.02 -4.03
CA THR A 170 -1.92 -4.85 -4.31
C THR A 170 -1.28 -4.55 -5.67
N GLU A 171 -1.95 -3.80 -6.55
CA GLU A 171 -1.49 -3.46 -7.90
C GLU A 171 -0.80 -2.09 -7.99
N ILE A 172 -0.57 -1.44 -6.86
CA ILE A 172 0.02 -0.11 -6.80
C ILE A 172 1.51 -0.25 -6.52
N TYR A 173 2.34 0.02 -7.51
CA TYR A 173 3.79 -0.14 -7.41
C TYR A 173 4.53 1.18 -7.38
N SER A 174 5.58 1.23 -6.57
CA SER A 174 6.57 2.31 -6.51
C SER A 174 7.92 1.79 -6.96
N GLY A 175 8.55 2.47 -7.91
CA GLY A 175 9.92 2.17 -8.32
C GLY A 175 10.94 2.72 -7.31
N TYR A 176 12.05 2.02 -7.12
CA TYR A 176 13.16 2.48 -6.28
C TYR A 176 14.52 2.20 -6.93
N ARG A 177 15.53 2.95 -6.50
CA ARG A 177 16.92 2.76 -6.88
C ARG A 177 17.78 2.72 -5.63
N MET A 178 18.84 1.93 -5.68
CA MET A 178 19.78 1.77 -4.58
C MET A 178 21.22 1.86 -5.13
N GLU A 179 22.15 2.14 -4.24
CA GLU A 179 23.58 2.01 -4.53
C GLU A 179 24.03 0.62 -4.07
N PRO A 180 24.34 -0.28 -5.02
CA PRO A 180 24.69 -1.66 -4.67
C PRO A 180 26.04 -1.72 -3.97
N THR A 181 26.17 -2.67 -3.05
CA THR A 181 27.42 -3.00 -2.37
C THR A 181 28.06 -4.21 -3.03
N GLU A 182 29.33 -4.08 -3.40
CA GLU A 182 30.21 -5.17 -3.90
C GLU A 182 31.31 -5.51 -2.88
N LYS A 183 31.09 -5.28 -1.60
CA LYS A 183 32.08 -5.57 -0.54
C LYS A 183 32.20 -7.07 -0.34
N GLU A 184 33.42 -7.53 0.00
CA GLU A 184 33.62 -8.91 0.44
C GLU A 184 32.71 -9.23 1.63
N GLY A 185 31.90 -10.32 1.51
CA GLY A 185 30.92 -10.70 2.53
C GLY A 185 29.57 -10.01 2.42
N TRP A 186 29.22 -9.45 1.25
CA TRP A 186 27.87 -8.93 1.00
C TRP A 186 26.78 -10.01 1.20
N THR A 187 25.60 -9.57 1.56
CA THR A 187 24.44 -10.43 1.76
C THR A 187 23.40 -10.25 0.65
N LEU A 188 22.46 -11.17 0.52
CA LEU A 188 21.37 -11.07 -0.45
C LEU A 188 20.68 -9.70 -0.35
N ARG A 189 20.39 -9.11 -1.51
CA ARG A 189 19.76 -7.80 -1.73
C ARG A 189 20.69 -6.58 -1.58
N GLU A 190 21.93 -6.73 -1.10
CA GLU A 190 22.89 -5.62 -1.08
C GLU A 190 23.45 -5.29 -2.48
N ASP A 191 23.30 -6.21 -3.45
CA ASP A 191 23.69 -6.03 -4.85
C ASP A 191 22.65 -5.30 -5.72
N ILE A 192 21.46 -4.96 -5.16
CA ILE A 192 20.37 -4.34 -5.88
C ILE A 192 20.70 -2.92 -6.33
N PHE A 193 20.46 -2.61 -7.60
CA PHE A 193 20.53 -1.25 -8.14
C PHE A 193 19.15 -0.65 -8.49
N SER A 194 18.14 -1.47 -8.77
CA SER A 194 16.78 -0.99 -9.02
C SER A 194 15.73 -2.06 -8.76
N GLY A 195 14.54 -1.61 -8.41
CA GLY A 195 13.40 -2.48 -8.22
C GLY A 195 12.09 -1.72 -8.22
N TYR A 196 11.01 -2.45 -8.02
CA TYR A 196 9.68 -1.92 -7.77
C TYR A 196 9.01 -2.74 -6.67
N THR A 197 8.16 -2.10 -5.91
CA THR A 197 7.43 -2.75 -4.80
C THR A 197 6.03 -2.15 -4.65
N SER A 198 5.07 -2.98 -4.32
CA SER A 198 3.75 -2.54 -3.89
C SER A 198 3.70 -2.20 -2.39
N CYS A 199 4.78 -2.48 -1.63
CA CYS A 199 4.83 -2.27 -0.19
C CYS A 199 6.19 -1.72 0.28
N THR A 200 6.44 -0.44 0.05
CA THR A 200 7.67 0.26 0.50
C THR A 200 7.99 0.06 1.99
N PRO A 201 7.01 0.04 2.93
CA PRO A 201 7.32 -0.18 4.34
C PRO A 201 8.07 -1.48 4.62
N LEU A 202 7.81 -2.57 3.88
CA LEU A 202 8.52 -3.84 4.06
C LEU A 202 10.00 -3.75 3.69
N LEU A 203 10.31 -3.00 2.63
CA LEU A 203 11.70 -2.77 2.24
C LEU A 203 12.44 -1.92 3.27
N ASN A 204 11.78 -0.88 3.79
CA ASN A 204 12.36 -0.03 4.83
C ASN A 204 12.66 -0.85 6.09
N ASP A 205 11.70 -1.66 6.56
CA ASP A 205 11.89 -2.53 7.73
C ASP A 205 13.07 -3.49 7.51
N PHE A 206 13.13 -4.15 6.33
CA PHE A 206 14.21 -5.07 5.99
C PHE A 206 15.60 -4.39 6.04
N TYR A 207 15.76 -3.24 5.37
CA TYR A 207 17.04 -2.56 5.32
C TYR A 207 17.42 -1.88 6.65
N ASN A 208 16.46 -1.57 7.51
CA ASN A 208 16.69 -1.06 8.86
C ASN A 208 16.92 -2.17 9.90
N GLY A 209 16.74 -3.44 9.52
CA GLY A 209 16.84 -4.58 10.45
C GLY A 209 15.67 -4.65 11.44
N GLU A 210 14.51 -4.12 11.06
CA GLU A 210 13.29 -4.15 11.86
C GLU A 210 12.47 -5.40 11.51
N SER A 211 12.14 -6.23 12.50
CA SER A 211 11.43 -7.50 12.28
C SER A 211 9.97 -7.50 12.70
N GLN A 212 9.53 -6.50 13.46
CA GLN A 212 8.22 -6.52 14.11
C GLN A 212 7.07 -6.85 13.15
N ARG A 213 7.01 -6.22 11.98
CA ARG A 213 5.96 -6.43 10.97
C ARG A 213 5.99 -7.85 10.39
N PHE A 214 7.18 -8.39 10.17
CA PHE A 214 7.34 -9.76 9.67
C PHE A 214 6.95 -10.80 10.71
N ASP A 215 7.27 -10.55 11.98
CA ASP A 215 6.94 -11.43 13.10
C ASP A 215 5.42 -11.43 13.35
N GLU A 216 4.77 -10.27 13.38
CA GLU A 216 3.31 -10.13 13.49
C GLU A 216 2.57 -10.84 12.35
N ALA A 217 3.07 -10.77 11.11
CA ALA A 217 2.51 -11.49 9.97
C ALA A 217 2.68 -13.01 10.13
N ALA A 218 3.85 -13.47 10.56
CA ALA A 218 4.14 -14.89 10.75
C ALA A 218 3.27 -15.51 11.85
N GLU A 219 2.97 -14.81 12.93
CA GLU A 219 2.03 -15.23 13.97
C GLU A 219 0.61 -15.46 13.42
N ASN A 220 0.26 -14.77 12.35
CA ASN A 220 -1.02 -14.91 11.64
C ASN A 220 -0.94 -15.87 10.42
N GLY A 221 0.14 -16.63 10.30
CA GLY A 221 0.33 -17.62 9.24
C GLY A 221 0.71 -17.04 7.88
N VAL A 222 1.09 -15.76 7.83
CA VAL A 222 1.53 -15.06 6.60
C VAL A 222 3.03 -14.82 6.66
N ARG A 223 3.70 -15.02 5.53
CA ARG A 223 5.13 -14.72 5.39
C ARG A 223 5.37 -13.67 4.34
N PHE A 224 6.36 -12.83 4.59
CA PHE A 224 6.97 -11.98 3.59
C PHE A 224 8.34 -12.56 3.25
N GLY A 225 8.59 -12.78 1.97
CA GLY A 225 9.86 -13.36 1.54
C GLY A 225 10.11 -13.09 0.07
N PHE A 226 11.27 -13.50 -0.40
CA PHE A 226 11.66 -13.32 -1.78
C PHE A 226 12.33 -14.57 -2.35
N LEU A 227 12.07 -14.80 -3.64
CA LEU A 227 12.86 -15.69 -4.45
C LEU A 227 14.06 -14.92 -5.00
N PHE A 228 15.19 -15.57 -5.09
CA PHE A 228 16.37 -15.05 -5.75
C PHE A 228 16.95 -16.09 -6.70
N PHE A 229 17.48 -15.63 -7.80
CA PHE A 229 18.14 -16.47 -8.80
C PHE A 229 19.19 -15.68 -9.55
N GLU A 230 20.27 -16.36 -9.91
CA GLU A 230 21.38 -15.78 -10.64
C GLU A 230 20.94 -15.19 -11.98
N ASN A 231 21.49 -14.02 -12.32
CA ASN A 231 21.17 -13.31 -13.54
C ASN A 231 22.38 -13.02 -14.44
N MET A 232 23.58 -13.48 -14.08
CA MET A 232 24.84 -13.16 -14.77
C MET A 232 24.88 -13.67 -16.22
N ASN A 233 24.16 -14.74 -16.51
CA ASN A 233 24.08 -15.33 -17.85
C ASN A 233 22.97 -14.70 -18.73
N VAL A 234 22.21 -13.75 -18.18
CA VAL A 234 21.13 -13.04 -18.89
C VAL A 234 21.65 -11.70 -19.41
N PRO A 235 21.50 -11.36 -20.70
CA PRO A 235 21.84 -10.03 -21.21
C PRO A 235 21.14 -8.92 -20.39
N ARG A 236 21.87 -7.86 -20.06
CA ARG A 236 21.38 -6.79 -19.17
C ARG A 236 20.06 -6.18 -19.62
N GLU A 237 19.89 -6.00 -20.92
CA GLU A 237 18.65 -5.48 -21.53
C GLU A 237 17.45 -6.42 -21.36
N ASN A 238 17.68 -7.69 -21.08
CA ASN A 238 16.63 -8.71 -20.96
C ASN A 238 16.33 -9.12 -19.52
N ILE A 239 17.17 -8.74 -18.53
CA ILE A 239 17.08 -9.20 -17.14
C ILE A 239 15.69 -8.91 -16.54
N VAL A 240 15.15 -7.71 -16.76
CA VAL A 240 13.84 -7.30 -16.20
C VAL A 240 12.71 -8.15 -16.80
N ASN A 241 12.73 -8.36 -18.13
CA ASN A 241 11.73 -9.18 -18.79
C ASN A 241 11.85 -10.65 -18.37
N PHE A 242 13.08 -11.16 -18.29
CA PHE A 242 13.36 -12.53 -17.85
C PHE A 242 12.84 -12.79 -16.43
N ARG A 243 13.06 -11.84 -15.48
CA ARG A 243 12.50 -11.92 -14.14
C ARG A 243 10.98 -11.86 -14.19
N GLY A 244 10.41 -10.94 -14.97
CA GLY A 244 8.95 -10.79 -15.14
C GLY A 244 8.29 -12.07 -15.65
N ASP A 245 8.89 -12.75 -16.63
CA ASP A 245 8.38 -14.03 -17.16
C ASP A 245 8.31 -15.13 -16.08
N ILE A 246 9.27 -15.14 -15.15
CA ILE A 246 9.27 -16.10 -14.01
C ILE A 246 8.20 -15.70 -13.01
N GLU A 247 8.13 -14.40 -12.67
CA GLU A 247 7.11 -13.84 -11.77
C GLU A 247 5.71 -14.17 -12.28
N ASP A 248 5.42 -13.91 -13.54
CA ASP A 248 4.13 -14.16 -14.17
C ASP A 248 3.72 -15.65 -14.08
N LYS A 249 4.65 -16.58 -14.29
CA LYS A 249 4.39 -18.02 -14.17
C LYS A 249 4.03 -18.42 -12.74
N ILE A 250 4.71 -17.84 -11.74
CA ILE A 250 4.44 -18.11 -10.33
C ILE A 250 3.10 -17.50 -9.93
N VAL A 251 2.86 -16.24 -10.27
CA VAL A 251 1.62 -15.51 -10.00
C VAL A 251 0.40 -16.24 -10.59
N ALA A 252 0.51 -16.73 -11.83
CA ALA A 252 -0.56 -17.49 -12.48
C ALA A 252 -0.96 -18.77 -11.75
N GLN A 253 -0.04 -19.37 -10.98
CA GLN A 253 -0.31 -20.60 -10.21
C GLN A 253 -0.57 -20.34 -8.73
N THR A 254 -0.31 -19.16 -8.20
CA THR A 254 -0.46 -18.85 -6.77
C THR A 254 -1.66 -17.95 -6.46
N VAL A 255 -1.84 -16.88 -7.23
CA VAL A 255 -2.89 -15.88 -6.96
C VAL A 255 -4.31 -16.44 -7.04
N PRO A 256 -4.70 -17.24 -8.08
CA PRO A 256 -6.07 -17.76 -8.18
C PRO A 256 -6.46 -18.70 -7.02
N TYR A 257 -5.48 -19.25 -6.33
CA TYR A 257 -5.68 -20.18 -5.22
C TYR A 257 -5.41 -19.56 -3.84
N GLY A 258 -5.10 -18.26 -3.80
CA GLY A 258 -4.80 -17.56 -2.55
C GLY A 258 -3.55 -18.07 -1.84
N ILE A 259 -2.57 -18.56 -2.59
CA ILE A 259 -1.31 -19.11 -2.05
C ILE A 259 -0.31 -18.00 -1.78
N ALA A 260 -0.11 -17.12 -2.75
CA ALA A 260 0.78 -15.96 -2.63
C ALA A 260 0.43 -14.88 -3.64
N ASN A 261 0.81 -13.62 -3.34
CA ASN A 261 0.78 -12.50 -4.27
C ASN A 261 2.19 -11.94 -4.43
N SER A 262 2.54 -11.49 -5.64
CA SER A 262 3.76 -10.70 -5.84
C SER A 262 3.62 -9.32 -5.19
N LEU A 263 4.70 -8.89 -4.56
CA LEU A 263 4.88 -7.53 -4.04
C LEU A 263 5.78 -6.69 -4.95
N GLY A 264 6.32 -7.28 -6.01
CA GLY A 264 7.25 -6.68 -6.92
C GLY A 264 8.56 -7.45 -7.02
N GLY A 265 9.62 -6.77 -7.41
CA GLY A 265 10.91 -7.40 -7.54
C GLY A 265 12.04 -6.42 -7.79
N ALA A 266 13.26 -6.94 -7.78
CA ALA A 266 14.46 -6.15 -7.92
C ALA A 266 15.49 -6.81 -8.83
N THR A 267 16.39 -6.00 -9.33
CA THR A 267 17.53 -6.44 -10.13
C THR A 267 18.81 -5.97 -9.47
N GLY A 268 19.64 -6.93 -9.16
CA GLY A 268 21.00 -6.73 -8.65
C GLY A 268 22.06 -7.02 -9.68
N PHE A 269 23.33 -6.89 -9.31
CA PHE A 269 24.45 -7.24 -10.18
C PHE A 269 24.59 -8.74 -10.38
N HIS A 270 24.26 -9.53 -9.35
CA HIS A 270 24.44 -10.98 -9.34
C HIS A 270 23.10 -11.71 -9.40
N PHE A 271 22.08 -11.17 -8.72
CA PHE A 271 20.77 -11.81 -8.58
C PHE A 271 19.62 -10.93 -9.07
N SER A 272 18.58 -11.60 -9.52
CA SER A 272 17.23 -11.06 -9.64
C SER A 272 16.39 -11.54 -8.46
N TYR A 273 15.48 -10.69 -8.00
CA TYR A 273 14.64 -10.92 -6.83
C TYR A 273 13.17 -10.75 -7.20
N ILE A 274 12.30 -11.62 -6.68
CA ILE A 274 10.84 -11.47 -6.76
C ILE A 274 10.29 -11.55 -5.34
N ASP A 275 9.63 -10.50 -4.90
CA ASP A 275 9.12 -10.32 -3.55
C ASP A 275 7.68 -10.81 -3.45
N PHE A 276 7.34 -11.54 -2.38
CA PHE A 276 6.03 -12.13 -2.19
C PHE A 276 5.47 -11.91 -0.79
N ILE A 277 4.14 -11.77 -0.71
CA ILE A 277 3.34 -12.09 0.45
C ILE A 277 2.79 -13.50 0.27
N ILE A 278 3.04 -14.39 1.24
CA ILE A 278 2.80 -15.82 1.14
C ILE A 278 1.83 -16.25 2.23
N TYR A 279 0.72 -16.85 1.85
CA TYR A 279 -0.37 -17.29 2.72
C TYR A 279 -0.37 -18.81 2.93
N ASP A 280 0.19 -19.59 1.98
CA ASP A 280 0.45 -21.02 2.10
C ASP A 280 1.89 -21.30 1.67
N TYR A 281 2.77 -21.38 2.65
CA TYR A 281 4.21 -21.50 2.41
C TYR A 281 4.58 -22.81 1.69
N ASP A 282 4.01 -23.94 2.11
CA ASP A 282 4.39 -25.24 1.55
C ASP A 282 3.94 -25.37 0.09
N ALA A 283 2.73 -24.92 -0.22
CA ALA A 283 2.22 -24.85 -1.58
C ALA A 283 3.06 -23.89 -2.44
N PHE A 284 3.38 -22.69 -1.92
CA PHE A 284 4.22 -21.71 -2.62
C PHE A 284 5.59 -22.26 -2.99
N ILE A 285 6.30 -22.86 -2.01
CA ILE A 285 7.64 -23.44 -2.24
C ILE A 285 7.60 -24.57 -3.24
N SER A 286 6.54 -25.41 -3.22
CA SER A 286 6.38 -26.51 -4.19
C SER A 286 6.24 -25.96 -5.62
N ILE A 287 5.37 -24.97 -5.83
CA ILE A 287 5.15 -24.32 -7.13
C ILE A 287 6.41 -23.60 -7.61
N ALA A 288 7.05 -22.83 -6.74
CA ALA A 288 8.26 -22.09 -7.09
C ALA A 288 9.39 -23.05 -7.51
N LYS A 289 9.59 -24.15 -6.81
CA LYS A 289 10.58 -25.18 -7.16
C LYS A 289 10.29 -25.83 -8.51
N GLU A 290 9.03 -26.16 -8.80
CA GLU A 290 8.63 -26.75 -10.09
C GLU A 290 8.91 -25.80 -11.25
N ILE A 291 8.56 -24.52 -11.11
CA ILE A 291 8.79 -23.53 -12.13
C ILE A 291 10.29 -23.27 -12.34
N LEU A 292 11.02 -23.06 -11.23
CA LEU A 292 12.44 -22.74 -11.28
C LEU A 292 13.32 -23.91 -11.78
N ALA A 293 12.89 -25.15 -11.59
CA ALA A 293 13.56 -26.33 -12.14
C ALA A 293 13.56 -26.37 -13.69
N GLY A 294 12.73 -25.55 -14.35
CA GLY A 294 12.74 -25.37 -15.81
C GLY A 294 13.85 -24.47 -16.32
N TYR A 295 14.67 -23.89 -15.45
CA TYR A 295 15.76 -22.96 -15.76
C TYR A 295 17.10 -23.54 -15.30
N ASP A 296 18.17 -23.14 -15.96
CA ASP A 296 19.55 -23.57 -15.64
C ASP A 296 20.21 -22.47 -14.80
N PHE A 297 19.94 -22.47 -13.50
CA PHE A 297 20.56 -21.56 -12.54
C PHE A 297 21.64 -22.27 -11.74
N ASP A 298 22.81 -21.64 -11.60
CA ASP A 298 23.86 -22.13 -10.68
C ASP A 298 23.44 -21.89 -9.23
N GLU A 299 22.78 -20.75 -8.94
CA GLU A 299 22.28 -20.41 -7.61
C GLU A 299 20.84 -19.87 -7.67
N VAL A 300 19.94 -20.51 -6.91
CA VAL A 300 18.54 -20.14 -6.80
C VAL A 300 18.01 -20.52 -5.42
N GLY A 301 17.17 -19.67 -4.83
CA GLY A 301 16.63 -19.96 -3.51
C GLY A 301 15.49 -19.05 -3.08
N TYR A 302 15.08 -19.26 -1.84
CA TYR A 302 14.10 -18.46 -1.12
C TYR A 302 14.71 -17.95 0.18
N SER A 303 14.36 -16.73 0.56
CA SER A 303 14.66 -16.15 1.87
C SER A 303 13.48 -15.37 2.41
N ASP A 304 13.26 -15.42 3.72
CA ASP A 304 12.34 -14.50 4.40
C ASP A 304 12.94 -13.07 4.42
N PHE A 305 12.07 -12.06 4.53
CA PHE A 305 12.45 -10.68 4.82
C PHE A 305 12.79 -10.52 6.32
N LYS A 306 13.87 -11.16 6.77
CA LYS A 306 14.31 -11.09 8.19
C LYS A 306 15.78 -10.79 8.28
#